data_a58a424ebd89b3ad7dac36603acdad3b
#
_entry.id   a58a424ebd89b3ad7dac36603acdad3b
#
_cell.length_a   1.000
_cell.length_b   1.000
_cell.length_c   1.000
_cell.angle_alpha   90.00
_cell.angle_beta   90.00
_cell.angle_gamma   90.00
#
_symmetry.space_group_name_H-M   'P 1'
#
loop_
_entity.id
_entity.type
_entity.pdbx_description
1 polymer ?
#
loop_
_entity_poly.entity_id
_entity_poly.type
_entity_poly.pdbx_seq_one_letter_code
_entity_poly.pdbx_strand_id
1 'polypeptide(L)'
;MADTEHQPLLEAASIQYDSLRDPYLNLPPDELGLSIQSTLPGTAPEGKTLTWSSAYILVVSRVIGSGVFATPGSIVKSVGSVGLTLLVWLVGTILAACGLAVSMEYGCMLPRSGGEKVYLEYTYPRPRFLASTLIAVQAVVLGFTASNCIIFAKYTLFAFDIEPTEAQHKALAVGLLTAITIVHGCFLKTGIWIQNVLGWVKIFLIAAMSLTGLWVILFRPYGDSIGASQFRPDHPFAWDTVWEGSNWSWSLLSTSLFKVLYSYAGLNNVNNVLNEVQNPVRTLKTVCPAALFTACGLYLVANVSYFLVVPLEEIKNSGELVGALLFERLFGDHIGRTLFPLAIAISAAGNVMVVTFALARVNQEIARQGFLPWSKVLSSSRPFQTPLGGLIVHYVPSLLVISLPPQGDVYNFILDVEGYPGQIFALAVTVGLLLVRRREPFRLRPFKAWIPAVWLRIVVCLALLVAPFIPPPDRKGDVHFFYATYAIVGTSVVLFGILYWYVWTRLLPRWGGYKLEEEVDVLDDGTSITKLVRSNE
;
A
#
# COMPACT_ATOMS: atom_id res chain seq x y z
N MET A 1 17.77 27.40 -63.12
CA MET A 1 18.03 25.99 -62.80
C MET A 1 18.90 25.94 -61.55
N ALA A 2 18.33 26.19 -60.42
CA ALA A 2 18.97 26.02 -59.10
C ALA A 2 17.93 26.21 -58.00
N ASP A 3 16.98 25.29 -57.84
CA ASP A 3 16.01 25.33 -56.70
C ASP A 3 15.31 24.01 -56.39
N THR A 4 15.85 22.90 -56.90
CA THR A 4 15.19 21.59 -56.72
C THR A 4 15.92 20.61 -55.79
N GLU A 5 17.12 20.94 -55.27
CA GLU A 5 17.87 20.04 -54.38
C GLU A 5 17.65 20.26 -52.86
N HIS A 6 17.03 21.36 -52.45
CA HIS A 6 16.79 21.64 -51.02
C HIS A 6 15.43 21.19 -50.48
N GLN A 7 14.46 20.85 -51.32
CA GLN A 7 13.15 20.39 -50.88
C GLN A 7 13.14 19.04 -50.15
N PRO A 8 13.91 18.01 -50.58
CA PRO A 8 13.90 16.73 -49.86
C PRO A 8 14.52 16.79 -48.45
N LEU A 9 15.51 17.69 -48.25
CA LEU A 9 16.17 17.84 -46.95
C LEU A 9 15.30 18.61 -45.94
N LEU A 10 14.52 19.57 -46.40
CA LEU A 10 13.56 20.31 -45.59
C LEU A 10 12.35 19.45 -45.24
N GLU A 11 11.87 18.61 -46.15
CA GLU A 11 10.82 17.64 -45.89
C GLU A 11 11.29 16.53 -44.91
N ALA A 12 12.51 16.00 -45.08
CA ALA A 12 13.09 15.05 -44.13
C ALA A 12 13.35 15.67 -42.76
N ALA A 13 13.78 16.94 -42.69
CA ALA A 13 13.95 17.66 -41.44
C ALA A 13 12.61 17.99 -40.78
N SER A 14 11.56 18.29 -41.53
CA SER A 14 10.22 18.51 -41.01
C SER A 14 9.58 17.22 -40.49
N ILE A 15 9.78 16.10 -41.16
CA ILE A 15 9.35 14.78 -40.75
C ILE A 15 10.10 14.36 -39.46
N GLN A 16 11.40 14.65 -39.35
CA GLN A 16 12.18 14.36 -38.17
C GLN A 16 11.85 15.30 -37.00
N TYR A 17 11.44 16.55 -37.27
CA TYR A 17 11.00 17.50 -36.25
C TYR A 17 9.56 17.21 -35.78
N ASP A 18 8.67 16.76 -36.66
CA ASP A 18 7.32 16.34 -36.33
C ASP A 18 7.30 14.98 -35.56
N SER A 19 8.30 14.12 -35.80
CA SER A 19 8.45 12.89 -34.99
C SER A 19 8.94 13.16 -33.56
N LEU A 20 9.46 14.37 -33.28
CA LEU A 20 9.83 14.86 -31.95
C LEU A 20 8.69 15.66 -31.27
N ARG A 21 7.66 16.06 -32.00
CA ARG A 21 6.43 16.58 -31.44
C ARG A 21 5.61 15.41 -30.91
N ASP A 22 5.22 15.49 -29.67
CA ASP A 22 4.30 14.53 -29.04
C ASP A 22 3.05 14.40 -29.95
N PRO A 23 2.85 13.24 -30.64
CA PRO A 23 1.76 13.09 -31.62
C PRO A 23 0.37 13.24 -31.00
N TYR A 24 0.30 13.38 -29.66
CA TYR A 24 -0.92 13.48 -28.89
C TYR A 24 -1.35 14.90 -28.54
N LEU A 25 -0.59 15.91 -28.95
CA LEU A 25 -0.85 17.32 -28.57
C LEU A 25 -2.19 17.88 -29.10
N ASN A 26 -2.73 17.29 -30.16
CA ASN A 26 -3.93 17.76 -30.86
C ASN A 26 -5.12 16.79 -30.80
N LEU A 27 -5.05 15.71 -30.01
CA LEU A 27 -6.16 14.76 -29.90
C LEU A 27 -7.21 15.22 -28.87
N PRO A 28 -8.52 14.99 -29.10
CA PRO A 28 -9.54 15.19 -28.10
C PRO A 28 -9.24 14.39 -26.82
N PRO A 29 -9.67 14.84 -25.64
CA PRO A 29 -9.37 14.16 -24.37
C PRO A 29 -9.77 12.68 -24.34
N ASP A 30 -10.79 12.30 -25.09
CA ASP A 30 -11.31 10.93 -25.15
C ASP A 30 -10.45 10.03 -26.07
N GLU A 31 -9.89 10.58 -27.14
CA GLU A 31 -8.97 9.86 -28.04
C GLU A 31 -7.55 9.85 -27.51
N LEU A 32 -7.14 10.85 -26.72
CA LEU A 32 -5.81 10.89 -26.11
C LEU A 32 -5.56 9.67 -25.23
N GLY A 33 -6.56 9.24 -24.44
CA GLY A 33 -6.48 8.03 -23.64
C GLY A 33 -6.27 6.76 -24.47
N LEU A 34 -6.94 6.67 -25.62
CA LEU A 34 -6.85 5.52 -26.52
C LEU A 34 -5.52 5.49 -27.31
N SER A 35 -5.06 6.64 -27.79
CA SER A 35 -3.84 6.72 -28.60
C SER A 35 -2.57 6.55 -27.76
N ILE A 36 -2.52 7.07 -26.54
CA ILE A 36 -1.41 6.83 -25.61
C ILE A 36 -1.33 5.34 -25.26
N GLN A 37 -2.50 4.68 -25.14
CA GLN A 37 -2.57 3.25 -24.82
C GLN A 37 -2.03 2.34 -25.94
N SER A 38 -2.20 2.73 -27.22
CA SER A 38 -1.79 1.93 -28.38
C SER A 38 -0.30 2.01 -28.71
N THR A 39 0.41 3.03 -28.23
CA THR A 39 1.82 3.29 -28.59
C THR A 39 2.81 3.01 -27.47
N LEU A 40 2.35 2.78 -26.23
CA LEU A 40 3.24 2.47 -25.11
C LEU A 40 3.44 0.95 -24.99
N PRO A 41 4.69 0.46 -24.83
CA PRO A 41 4.96 -0.94 -24.51
C PRO A 41 4.21 -1.35 -23.23
N GLY A 42 3.52 -2.48 -23.24
CA GLY A 42 2.78 -2.99 -22.09
C GLY A 42 1.27 -2.75 -22.12
N THR A 43 0.70 -2.35 -23.25
CA THR A 43 -0.76 -2.33 -23.44
C THR A 43 -1.25 -3.69 -23.89
N ALA A 44 -2.02 -4.36 -23.06
CA ALA A 44 -2.72 -5.57 -23.47
C ALA A 44 -3.83 -5.25 -24.49
N PRO A 45 -3.94 -6.00 -25.59
CA PRO A 45 -4.97 -5.78 -26.60
C PRO A 45 -6.38 -6.17 -26.16
N GLU A 46 -6.54 -6.91 -25.07
CA GLU A 46 -7.81 -7.46 -24.65
C GLU A 46 -8.60 -6.58 -23.67
N GLY A 47 -9.88 -6.49 -23.96
CA GLY A 47 -11.01 -5.76 -23.40
C GLY A 47 -10.85 -5.22 -21.98
N LYS A 48 -11.02 -3.90 -21.85
CA LYS A 48 -11.18 -3.20 -20.58
C LYS A 48 -12.33 -3.79 -19.80
N THR A 49 -12.03 -4.61 -18.80
CA THR A 49 -13.01 -5.41 -18.06
C THR A 49 -13.49 -4.72 -16.80
N LEU A 50 -12.65 -3.83 -16.21
CA LEU A 50 -12.95 -3.18 -14.94
C LEU A 50 -13.88 -1.96 -15.14
N THR A 51 -15.11 -2.11 -14.70
CA THR A 51 -16.11 -1.03 -14.62
C THR A 51 -15.81 -0.11 -13.43
N TRP A 52 -16.54 1.00 -13.31
CA TRP A 52 -16.46 1.90 -12.17
C TRP A 52 -16.68 1.17 -10.83
N SER A 53 -17.71 0.34 -10.73
CA SER A 53 -18.03 -0.41 -9.51
C SER A 53 -16.95 -1.43 -9.16
N SER A 54 -16.41 -2.14 -10.14
CA SER A 54 -15.31 -3.09 -9.92
C SER A 54 -14.03 -2.38 -9.45
N ALA A 55 -13.70 -1.24 -10.04
CA ALA A 55 -12.57 -0.41 -9.62
C ALA A 55 -12.77 0.13 -8.19
N TYR A 56 -13.99 0.59 -7.85
CA TYR A 56 -14.32 1.07 -6.51
C TYR A 56 -14.17 -0.05 -5.46
N ILE A 57 -14.74 -1.21 -5.72
CA ILE A 57 -14.62 -2.38 -4.83
C ILE A 57 -13.14 -2.80 -4.68
N LEU A 58 -12.38 -2.80 -5.77
CA LEU A 58 -10.94 -3.09 -5.74
C LEU A 58 -10.18 -2.16 -4.80
N VAL A 59 -10.44 -0.85 -4.86
CA VAL A 59 -9.78 0.13 -3.98
C VAL A 59 -10.25 -0.02 -2.55
N VAL A 60 -11.57 -0.01 -2.30
CA VAL A 60 -12.13 -0.08 -0.95
C VAL A 60 -11.74 -1.37 -0.24
N SER A 61 -11.82 -2.52 -0.92
CA SER A 61 -11.43 -3.81 -0.32
C SER A 61 -9.93 -3.89 -0.02
N ARG A 62 -9.10 -3.14 -0.73
CA ARG A 62 -7.66 -3.07 -0.46
C ARG A 62 -7.34 -2.13 0.71
N VAL A 63 -8.00 -0.97 0.77
CA VAL A 63 -7.80 0.03 1.84
C VAL A 63 -8.31 -0.49 3.17
N ILE A 64 -9.52 -1.02 3.21
CA ILE A 64 -10.10 -1.53 4.45
C ILE A 64 -9.53 -2.92 4.74
N GLY A 65 -8.44 -2.95 5.49
CA GLY A 65 -7.72 -4.14 5.95
C GLY A 65 -7.86 -4.35 7.46
N SER A 66 -6.84 -4.96 8.06
CA SER A 66 -6.72 -5.11 9.52
C SER A 66 -6.44 -3.78 10.25
N GLY A 67 -6.01 -2.73 9.53
CA GLY A 67 -5.59 -1.46 10.12
C GLY A 67 -6.64 -0.84 11.03
N VAL A 68 -7.90 -0.72 10.59
CA VAL A 68 -8.98 -0.12 11.38
C VAL A 68 -9.28 -0.87 12.67
N PHE A 69 -8.97 -2.15 12.75
CA PHE A 69 -9.18 -3.00 13.94
C PHE A 69 -7.97 -3.05 14.86
N ALA A 70 -6.76 -2.89 14.33
CA ALA A 70 -5.51 -3.18 15.03
C ALA A 70 -4.68 -1.92 15.36
N THR A 71 -4.74 -0.87 14.55
CA THR A 71 -3.89 0.32 14.77
C THR A 71 -4.42 1.30 15.83
N PRO A 72 -5.76 1.44 16.09
CA PRO A 72 -6.23 2.46 17.03
C PRO A 72 -5.65 2.30 18.45
N GLY A 73 -5.56 1.07 18.97
CA GLY A 73 -4.99 0.81 20.29
C GLY A 73 -3.53 1.26 20.41
N SER A 74 -2.73 0.91 19.39
CA SER A 74 -1.31 1.31 19.32
C SER A 74 -1.14 2.83 19.18
N ILE A 75 -2.01 3.50 18.42
CA ILE A 75 -1.99 4.96 18.27
C ILE A 75 -2.33 5.63 19.61
N VAL A 76 -3.43 5.21 20.26
CA VAL A 76 -3.83 5.74 21.57
C VAL A 76 -2.72 5.56 22.60
N LYS A 77 -2.07 4.39 22.65
CA LYS A 77 -0.92 4.14 23.53
C LYS A 77 0.21 5.13 23.32
N SER A 78 0.50 5.48 22.07
CA SER A 78 1.59 6.41 21.71
C SER A 78 1.24 7.85 22.00
N VAL A 79 0.03 8.31 21.64
CA VAL A 79 -0.36 9.73 21.76
C VAL A 79 -1.10 10.08 23.05
N GLY A 80 -1.61 9.10 23.79
CA GLY A 80 -2.08 9.21 25.17
C GLY A 80 -3.51 9.67 25.35
N SER A 81 -4.13 10.40 24.41
CA SER A 81 -5.47 11.01 24.58
C SER A 81 -6.40 10.78 23.40
N VAL A 82 -7.72 10.90 23.66
CA VAL A 82 -8.77 10.78 22.64
C VAL A 82 -8.63 11.86 21.56
N GLY A 83 -8.50 13.12 21.98
CA GLY A 83 -8.43 14.26 21.06
C GLY A 83 -7.24 14.18 20.14
N LEU A 84 -6.07 13.86 20.68
CA LEU A 84 -4.86 13.77 19.87
C LEU A 84 -4.92 12.56 18.91
N THR A 85 -5.52 11.44 19.35
CA THR A 85 -5.76 10.29 18.46
C THR A 85 -6.63 10.67 17.27
N LEU A 86 -7.79 11.31 17.50
CA LEU A 86 -8.67 11.75 16.42
C LEU A 86 -8.01 12.79 15.51
N LEU A 87 -7.22 13.70 16.09
CA LEU A 87 -6.44 14.67 15.32
C LEU A 87 -5.41 13.97 14.41
N VAL A 88 -4.70 12.96 14.90
CA VAL A 88 -3.73 12.17 14.10
C VAL A 88 -4.45 11.44 12.96
N TRP A 89 -5.64 10.87 13.20
CA TRP A 89 -6.44 10.26 12.14
C TRP A 89 -6.90 11.27 11.09
N LEU A 90 -7.33 12.46 11.51
CA LEU A 90 -7.74 13.54 10.59
C LEU A 90 -6.56 14.05 9.75
N VAL A 91 -5.42 14.32 10.40
CA VAL A 91 -4.18 14.74 9.71
C VAL A 91 -3.72 13.65 8.73
N GLY A 92 -3.71 12.39 9.16
CA GLY A 92 -3.37 11.26 8.29
C GLY A 92 -4.29 11.14 7.07
N THR A 93 -5.61 11.39 7.24
CA THR A 93 -6.56 11.44 6.12
C THR A 93 -6.21 12.55 5.13
N ILE A 94 -5.90 13.75 5.62
CA ILE A 94 -5.51 14.88 4.77
C ILE A 94 -4.23 14.54 3.99
N LEU A 95 -3.26 13.90 4.65
CA LEU A 95 -2.01 13.48 4.02
C LEU A 95 -2.21 12.38 2.97
N ALA A 96 -3.11 11.43 3.26
CA ALA A 96 -3.52 10.41 2.29
C ALA A 96 -4.21 11.04 1.08
N ALA A 97 -5.07 12.05 1.30
CA ALA A 97 -5.72 12.82 0.23
C ALA A 97 -4.70 13.58 -0.64
N CYS A 98 -3.70 14.21 -0.02
CA CYS A 98 -2.62 14.90 -0.74
C CYS A 98 -1.81 13.91 -1.61
N GLY A 99 -1.45 12.75 -1.05
CA GLY A 99 -0.74 11.69 -1.78
C GLY A 99 -1.58 11.13 -2.93
N LEU A 100 -2.87 10.91 -2.68
CA LEU A 100 -3.82 10.45 -3.69
C LEU A 100 -3.95 11.45 -4.85
N ALA A 101 -4.03 12.76 -4.55
CA ALA A 101 -4.09 13.79 -5.58
C ALA A 101 -2.85 13.79 -6.49
N VAL A 102 -1.65 13.60 -5.92
CA VAL A 102 -0.40 13.45 -6.68
C VAL A 102 -0.47 12.22 -7.59
N SER A 103 -0.87 11.06 -7.05
CA SER A 103 -1.00 9.81 -7.81
C SER A 103 -2.07 9.90 -8.90
N MET A 104 -3.18 10.62 -8.65
CA MET A 104 -4.23 10.87 -9.64
C MET A 104 -3.76 11.74 -10.80
N GLU A 105 -2.94 12.76 -10.55
CA GLU A 105 -2.38 13.59 -11.62
C GLU A 105 -1.49 12.76 -12.54
N TYR A 106 -0.59 11.96 -11.95
CA TYR A 106 0.24 11.05 -12.74
C TYR A 106 -0.61 10.00 -13.48
N GLY A 107 -1.55 9.35 -12.81
CA GLY A 107 -2.39 8.32 -13.41
C GLY A 107 -3.28 8.85 -14.55
N CYS A 108 -3.76 10.09 -14.43
CA CYS A 108 -4.50 10.74 -15.52
C CYS A 108 -3.61 11.20 -16.68
N MET A 109 -2.34 11.54 -16.39
CA MET A 109 -1.35 11.96 -17.38
C MET A 109 -0.68 10.76 -18.07
N LEU A 110 -0.52 9.66 -17.35
CA LEU A 110 0.12 8.41 -17.79
C LEU A 110 -0.84 7.24 -17.50
N PRO A 111 -1.92 7.07 -18.28
CA PRO A 111 -2.96 6.07 -18.00
C PRO A 111 -2.53 4.65 -18.39
N ARG A 112 -1.44 4.15 -17.76
CA ARG A 112 -0.93 2.79 -17.90
C ARG A 112 -0.76 2.13 -16.54
N SER A 113 -0.86 0.79 -16.51
CA SER A 113 -0.66 -0.02 -15.31
C SER A 113 0.78 0.07 -14.78
N GLY A 114 0.94 0.01 -13.47
CA GLY A 114 2.25 -0.02 -12.79
C GLY A 114 2.46 1.08 -11.74
N GLY A 115 1.52 2.03 -11.61
CA GLY A 115 1.50 3.00 -10.51
C GLY A 115 2.81 3.76 -10.31
N GLU A 116 3.33 3.80 -9.07
CA GLU A 116 4.51 4.58 -8.69
C GLU A 116 5.78 4.22 -9.48
N LYS A 117 5.92 2.95 -9.92
CA LYS A 117 7.03 2.52 -10.77
C LYS A 117 7.07 3.35 -12.05
N VAL A 118 5.94 3.43 -12.74
CA VAL A 118 5.78 4.19 -13.98
C VAL A 118 6.08 5.68 -13.78
N TYR A 119 5.62 6.23 -12.66
CA TYR A 119 5.81 7.65 -12.35
C TYR A 119 7.29 7.99 -12.12
N LEU A 120 8.00 7.15 -11.38
CA LEU A 120 9.42 7.35 -11.10
C LEU A 120 10.31 7.10 -12.33
N GLU A 121 10.02 6.07 -13.12
CA GLU A 121 10.72 5.81 -14.39
C GLU A 121 10.57 6.99 -15.37
N TYR A 122 9.35 7.50 -15.50
CA TYR A 122 9.06 8.65 -16.35
C TYR A 122 9.75 9.93 -15.86
N THR A 123 9.73 10.16 -14.58
CA THR A 123 10.27 11.40 -13.97
C THR A 123 11.80 11.40 -13.93
N TYR A 124 12.40 10.26 -13.60
CA TYR A 124 13.83 10.09 -13.37
C TYR A 124 14.46 9.06 -14.33
N PRO A 125 14.56 9.38 -15.63
CA PRO A 125 15.11 8.44 -16.62
C PRO A 125 16.61 8.20 -16.46
N ARG A 126 17.29 9.03 -15.69
CA ARG A 126 18.74 8.94 -15.41
C ARG A 126 19.02 9.02 -13.91
N PRO A 127 19.89 8.16 -13.34
CA PRO A 127 20.62 7.06 -14.00
C PRO A 127 19.69 5.95 -14.48
N ARG A 128 20.05 5.33 -15.63
CA ARG A 128 19.21 4.29 -16.26
C ARG A 128 18.96 3.13 -15.32
N PHE A 129 17.72 2.64 -15.22
CA PHE A 129 17.25 1.53 -14.39
C PHE A 129 17.28 1.75 -12.86
N LEU A 130 17.76 2.89 -12.35
CA LEU A 130 17.84 3.11 -10.90
C LEU A 130 16.45 3.09 -10.26
N ALA A 131 15.51 3.86 -10.79
CA ALA A 131 14.14 3.94 -10.25
C ALA A 131 13.46 2.57 -10.26
N SER A 132 13.53 1.85 -11.37
CA SER A 132 12.97 0.49 -11.53
C SER A 132 13.58 -0.49 -10.54
N THR A 133 14.91 -0.44 -10.36
CA THR A 133 15.61 -1.34 -9.42
C THR A 133 15.26 -1.04 -7.98
N LEU A 134 15.18 0.24 -7.58
CA LEU A 134 14.80 0.62 -6.22
C LEU A 134 13.40 0.13 -5.86
N ILE A 135 12.43 0.31 -6.78
CA ILE A 135 11.07 -0.18 -6.56
C ILE A 135 11.03 -1.71 -6.55
N ALA A 136 11.79 -2.37 -7.43
CA ALA A 136 11.88 -3.82 -7.44
C ALA A 136 12.43 -4.36 -6.12
N VAL A 137 13.51 -3.77 -5.59
CA VAL A 137 14.09 -4.15 -4.30
C VAL A 137 13.10 -3.89 -3.17
N GLN A 138 12.41 -2.74 -3.16
CA GLN A 138 11.38 -2.46 -2.17
C GLN A 138 10.25 -3.50 -2.22
N ALA A 139 9.73 -3.81 -3.42
CA ALA A 139 8.65 -4.77 -3.59
C ALA A 139 9.04 -6.19 -3.15
N VAL A 140 10.29 -6.58 -3.36
CA VAL A 140 10.81 -7.90 -2.96
C VAL A 140 11.11 -7.97 -1.46
N VAL A 141 11.75 -6.94 -0.89
CA VAL A 141 12.25 -6.99 0.50
C VAL A 141 11.17 -6.58 1.50
N LEU A 142 10.34 -5.59 1.16
CA LEU A 142 9.27 -5.06 2.03
C LEU A 142 7.86 -5.46 1.58
N GLY A 143 7.74 -6.18 0.46
CA GLY A 143 6.45 -6.71 0.00
C GLY A 143 6.10 -8.00 0.71
N PHE A 144 5.82 -7.95 2.02
CA PHE A 144 5.42 -9.10 2.82
C PHE A 144 4.00 -8.92 3.39
N THR A 145 3.43 -10.01 3.90
CA THR A 145 2.08 -10.04 4.49
C THR A 145 2.10 -10.38 5.98
N ALA A 146 3.26 -10.22 6.62
CA ALA A 146 3.50 -10.59 8.00
C ALA A 146 2.52 -9.92 8.99
N SER A 147 2.24 -8.63 8.82
CA SER A 147 1.31 -7.87 9.66
C SER A 147 -0.07 -8.51 9.75
N ASN A 148 -0.66 -8.87 8.59
CA ASN A 148 -1.98 -9.52 8.57
C ASN A 148 -1.95 -10.96 9.07
N CYS A 149 -0.85 -11.71 8.90
CA CYS A 149 -0.68 -13.04 9.48
C CYS A 149 -0.64 -12.98 11.02
N ILE A 150 0.02 -11.97 11.59
CA ILE A 150 0.08 -11.72 13.03
C ILE A 150 -1.32 -11.39 13.57
N ILE A 151 -2.05 -10.51 12.90
CA ILE A 151 -3.44 -10.16 13.28
C ILE A 151 -4.35 -11.39 13.22
N PHE A 152 -4.27 -12.19 12.16
CA PHE A 152 -5.01 -13.44 12.07
C PHE A 152 -4.75 -14.33 13.30
N ALA A 153 -3.48 -14.52 13.65
CA ALA A 153 -3.12 -15.37 14.79
C ALA A 153 -3.65 -14.80 16.12
N LYS A 154 -3.48 -13.49 16.37
CA LYS A 154 -3.93 -12.84 17.60
C LYS A 154 -5.45 -12.93 17.77
N TYR A 155 -6.21 -12.58 16.74
CA TYR A 155 -7.67 -12.60 16.80
C TYR A 155 -8.24 -14.03 16.85
N THR A 156 -7.58 -15.00 16.21
CA THR A 156 -7.97 -16.41 16.30
C THR A 156 -7.78 -16.94 17.72
N LEU A 157 -6.62 -16.73 18.33
CA LEU A 157 -6.33 -17.20 19.69
C LEU A 157 -7.23 -16.52 20.71
N PHE A 158 -7.49 -15.22 20.56
CA PHE A 158 -8.45 -14.50 21.38
C PHE A 158 -9.87 -15.07 21.29
N ALA A 159 -10.35 -15.39 20.06
CA ALA A 159 -11.68 -15.94 19.85
C ALA A 159 -11.89 -17.31 20.51
N PHE A 160 -10.83 -18.10 20.68
CA PHE A 160 -10.87 -19.41 21.35
C PHE A 160 -10.49 -19.37 22.83
N ASP A 161 -10.32 -18.18 23.41
CA ASP A 161 -9.92 -17.96 24.81
C ASP A 161 -8.59 -18.68 25.18
N ILE A 162 -7.65 -18.70 24.25
CA ILE A 162 -6.35 -19.33 24.43
C ILE A 162 -5.34 -18.25 24.81
N GLU A 163 -4.74 -18.36 26.00
CA GLU A 163 -3.56 -17.57 26.35
C GLU A 163 -2.36 -18.06 25.52
N PRO A 164 -1.88 -17.25 24.53
CA PRO A 164 -0.91 -17.76 23.56
C PRO A 164 0.48 -17.78 24.13
N THR A 165 1.17 -18.91 23.95
CA THR A 165 2.63 -18.92 23.98
C THR A 165 3.18 -18.27 22.70
N GLU A 166 4.39 -17.74 22.78
CA GLU A 166 5.07 -17.13 21.60
C GLU A 166 5.14 -18.11 20.41
N ALA A 167 5.44 -19.37 20.71
CA ALA A 167 5.54 -20.42 19.69
C ALA A 167 4.19 -20.69 18.99
N GLN A 168 3.07 -20.74 19.74
CA GLN A 168 1.75 -20.95 19.17
C GLN A 168 1.32 -19.79 18.25
N HIS A 169 1.59 -18.57 18.68
CA HIS A 169 1.29 -17.38 17.90
C HIS A 169 2.06 -17.36 16.56
N LYS A 170 3.38 -17.58 16.62
CA LYS A 170 4.22 -17.67 15.42
C LYS A 170 3.84 -18.86 14.53
N ALA A 171 3.57 -20.01 15.12
CA ALA A 171 3.17 -21.21 14.38
C ALA A 171 1.86 -21.00 13.61
N LEU A 172 0.87 -20.33 14.22
CA LEU A 172 -0.41 -20.06 13.58
C LEU A 172 -0.26 -19.04 12.43
N ALA A 173 0.53 -17.98 12.64
CA ALA A 173 0.82 -16.99 11.61
C ALA A 173 1.59 -17.57 10.41
N VAL A 174 2.63 -18.38 10.67
CA VAL A 174 3.40 -19.09 9.65
C VAL A 174 2.56 -20.16 8.97
N GLY A 175 1.71 -20.86 9.73
CA GLY A 175 0.78 -21.87 9.20
C GLY A 175 -0.17 -21.26 8.17
N LEU A 176 -0.76 -20.10 8.47
CA LEU A 176 -1.61 -19.37 7.51
C LEU A 176 -0.83 -18.99 6.25
N LEU A 177 0.35 -18.36 6.40
CA LEU A 177 1.18 -17.95 5.28
C LEU A 177 1.52 -19.12 4.37
N THR A 178 1.92 -20.26 4.97
CA THR A 178 2.29 -21.49 4.26
C THR A 178 1.08 -22.08 3.53
N ALA A 179 -0.06 -22.21 4.20
CA ALA A 179 -1.29 -22.73 3.61
C ALA A 179 -1.73 -21.90 2.39
N ILE A 180 -1.73 -20.57 2.52
CA ILE A 180 -2.07 -19.66 1.43
C ILE A 180 -1.08 -19.78 0.26
N THR A 181 0.22 -19.88 0.56
CA THR A 181 1.26 -20.05 -0.46
C THR A 181 1.08 -21.35 -1.23
N ILE A 182 0.78 -22.46 -0.54
CA ILE A 182 0.49 -23.76 -1.17
C ILE A 182 -0.78 -23.69 -2.03
N VAL A 183 -1.85 -23.09 -1.50
CA VAL A 183 -3.13 -22.98 -2.24
C VAL A 183 -2.95 -22.18 -3.53
N HIS A 184 -2.27 -21.03 -3.49
CA HIS A 184 -2.01 -20.24 -4.69
C HIS A 184 -0.96 -20.86 -5.61
N GLY A 185 0.00 -21.61 -5.05
CA GLY A 185 1.05 -22.26 -5.82
C GLY A 185 0.60 -23.51 -6.55
N CYS A 186 -0.27 -24.30 -5.95
CA CYS A 186 -0.69 -25.60 -6.50
C CYS A 186 -2.13 -25.62 -7.03
N PHE A 187 -3.03 -24.79 -6.45
CA PHE A 187 -4.48 -24.85 -6.69
C PHE A 187 -5.06 -23.47 -7.05
N LEU A 188 -4.56 -22.85 -8.12
CA LEU A 188 -4.88 -21.46 -8.46
C LEU A 188 -6.39 -21.15 -8.51
N LYS A 189 -7.19 -22.02 -9.16
CA LYS A 189 -8.64 -21.83 -9.27
C LYS A 189 -9.33 -21.85 -7.91
N THR A 190 -8.93 -22.80 -7.04
CA THR A 190 -9.42 -22.90 -5.66
C THR A 190 -9.01 -21.70 -4.85
N GLY A 191 -7.75 -21.23 -4.98
CA GLY A 191 -7.26 -20.03 -4.32
C GLY A 191 -8.07 -18.79 -4.67
N ILE A 192 -8.36 -18.57 -5.94
CA ILE A 192 -9.20 -17.45 -6.40
C ILE A 192 -10.63 -17.58 -5.86
N TRP A 193 -11.20 -18.77 -5.84
CA TRP A 193 -12.55 -18.99 -5.30
C TRP A 193 -12.60 -18.68 -3.81
N ILE A 194 -11.66 -19.20 -2.99
CA ILE A 194 -11.55 -18.89 -1.56
C ILE A 194 -11.38 -17.39 -1.34
N GLN A 195 -10.48 -16.75 -2.11
CA GLN A 195 -10.25 -15.31 -2.04
C GLN A 195 -11.55 -14.51 -2.26
N ASN A 196 -12.37 -14.90 -3.21
CA ASN A 196 -13.65 -14.24 -3.49
C ASN A 196 -14.64 -14.42 -2.31
N VAL A 197 -14.75 -15.62 -1.75
CA VAL A 197 -15.59 -15.90 -0.58
C VAL A 197 -15.14 -15.04 0.61
N LEU A 198 -13.84 -15.02 0.90
CA LEU A 198 -13.28 -14.19 1.98
C LEU A 198 -13.49 -12.69 1.74
N GLY A 199 -13.48 -12.26 0.48
CA GLY A 199 -13.83 -10.90 0.08
C GLY A 199 -15.25 -10.51 0.47
N TRP A 200 -16.23 -11.40 0.27
CA TRP A 200 -17.61 -11.18 0.70
C TRP A 200 -17.76 -11.13 2.22
N VAL A 201 -17.07 -12.03 2.94
CA VAL A 201 -17.04 -12.00 4.43
C VAL A 201 -16.50 -10.65 4.91
N LYS A 202 -15.46 -10.13 4.27
CA LYS A 202 -14.88 -8.82 4.59
C LYS A 202 -15.87 -7.67 4.37
N ILE A 203 -16.59 -7.67 3.25
CA ILE A 203 -17.62 -6.65 2.96
C ILE A 203 -18.73 -6.70 4.03
N PHE A 204 -19.17 -7.90 4.40
CA PHE A 204 -20.16 -8.08 5.46
C PHE A 204 -19.64 -7.56 6.81
N LEU A 205 -18.41 -7.90 7.19
CA LEU A 205 -17.79 -7.43 8.43
C LEU A 205 -17.71 -5.90 8.50
N ILE A 206 -17.31 -5.26 7.39
CA ILE A 206 -17.24 -3.80 7.29
C ILE A 206 -18.62 -3.17 7.43
N ALA A 207 -19.62 -3.74 6.77
CA ALA A 207 -21.00 -3.28 6.88
C ALA A 207 -21.52 -3.44 8.33
N ALA A 208 -21.28 -4.59 8.95
CA ALA A 208 -21.66 -4.84 10.34
C ALA A 208 -20.98 -3.86 11.30
N MET A 209 -19.68 -3.64 11.14
CA MET A 209 -18.94 -2.67 11.96
C MET A 209 -19.46 -1.24 11.79
N SER A 210 -19.74 -0.82 10.55
CA SER A 210 -20.27 0.51 10.28
C SER A 210 -21.64 0.73 10.88
N LEU A 211 -22.52 -0.28 10.76
CA LEU A 211 -23.86 -0.25 11.35
C LEU A 211 -23.79 -0.26 12.88
N THR A 212 -22.93 -1.08 13.45
CA THR A 212 -22.70 -1.13 14.90
C THR A 212 -22.16 0.22 15.41
N GLY A 213 -21.17 0.78 14.72
CA GLY A 213 -20.62 2.08 15.08
C GLY A 213 -21.65 3.20 15.00
N LEU A 214 -22.46 3.23 13.94
CA LEU A 214 -23.53 4.20 13.79
C LEU A 214 -24.60 4.02 14.89
N TRP A 215 -24.96 2.77 15.19
CA TRP A 215 -25.90 2.47 16.26
C TRP A 215 -25.38 2.96 17.63
N VAL A 216 -24.11 2.73 17.95
CA VAL A 216 -23.47 3.24 19.18
C VAL A 216 -23.52 4.76 19.24
N ILE A 217 -23.19 5.45 18.14
CA ILE A 217 -23.18 6.92 18.10
C ILE A 217 -24.59 7.49 18.27
N LEU A 218 -25.61 6.91 17.63
CA LEU A 218 -26.98 7.43 17.62
C LEU A 218 -27.75 7.11 18.90
N PHE A 219 -27.64 5.86 19.40
CA PHE A 219 -28.50 5.37 20.46
C PHE A 219 -27.79 5.27 21.82
N ARG A 220 -26.44 5.37 21.82
CA ARG A 220 -25.63 5.24 23.05
C ARG A 220 -26.19 4.15 23.97
N PRO A 221 -26.15 2.86 23.56
CA PRO A 221 -26.80 1.79 24.26
C PRO A 221 -26.14 1.58 25.62
N TYR A 222 -26.62 2.28 26.61
CA TYR A 222 -26.29 2.11 28.02
C TYR A 222 -27.41 1.26 28.65
N GLY A 223 -27.25 -0.04 28.56
CA GLY A 223 -28.19 -0.97 29.21
C GLY A 223 -27.56 -1.65 30.41
N ASP A 224 -28.31 -1.77 31.49
CA ASP A 224 -27.95 -2.52 32.70
C ASP A 224 -27.72 -4.03 32.48
N SER A 225 -27.89 -4.50 31.23
CA SER A 225 -27.84 -5.90 30.83
C SER A 225 -26.46 -6.41 30.38
N ILE A 226 -25.50 -5.54 30.21
CA ILE A 226 -24.14 -5.94 29.82
C ILE A 226 -23.23 -5.44 30.94
N GLY A 227 -22.76 -6.29 31.85
CA GLY A 227 -21.82 -6.08 32.94
C GLY A 227 -21.00 -4.79 33.12
N ALA A 228 -21.43 -3.70 32.50
CA ALA A 228 -20.77 -2.41 32.30
C ALA A 228 -21.10 -1.40 33.43
N SER A 229 -21.68 -1.82 34.56
CA SER A 229 -22.06 -0.90 35.64
C SER A 229 -20.88 -0.27 36.41
N GLN A 230 -19.62 -0.65 36.12
CA GLN A 230 -18.47 -0.14 36.87
C GLN A 230 -17.53 0.78 36.10
N PHE A 231 -17.60 0.87 34.78
CA PHE A 231 -16.68 1.72 33.99
C PHE A 231 -17.43 2.51 32.92
N ARG A 232 -18.10 3.56 33.35
CA ARG A 232 -18.58 4.62 32.47
C ARG A 232 -17.42 5.59 32.24
N PRO A 233 -16.89 5.77 30.99
CA PRO A 233 -16.02 6.91 30.77
C PRO A 233 -16.86 8.17 30.93
N ASP A 234 -16.64 8.92 31.98
CA ASP A 234 -17.28 10.21 32.18
C ASP A 234 -16.90 11.12 31.02
N HIS A 235 -17.80 11.25 30.05
CA HIS A 235 -17.72 12.15 28.91
C HIS A 235 -16.33 12.17 28.18
N PRO A 236 -15.97 11.12 27.42
CA PRO A 236 -14.66 11.04 26.75
C PRO A 236 -14.40 12.17 25.75
N PHE A 237 -15.45 12.90 25.36
CA PHE A 237 -15.42 14.04 24.46
C PHE A 237 -15.64 15.39 25.15
N ALA A 238 -15.64 15.44 26.50
CA ALA A 238 -15.65 16.72 27.18
C ALA A 238 -14.34 17.46 26.91
N TRP A 239 -14.43 18.79 26.70
CA TRP A 239 -13.26 19.57 26.29
C TRP A 239 -12.11 19.50 27.30
N ASP A 240 -12.43 19.35 28.57
CA ASP A 240 -11.49 19.29 29.67
C ASP A 240 -10.72 17.96 29.72
N THR A 241 -11.35 16.85 29.30
CA THR A 241 -10.77 15.51 29.39
C THR A 241 -10.25 14.99 28.06
N VAL A 242 -10.74 15.51 26.92
CA VAL A 242 -10.41 15.02 25.59
C VAL A 242 -8.91 15.12 25.25
N TRP A 243 -8.20 16.08 25.86
CA TRP A 243 -6.77 16.31 25.66
C TRP A 243 -5.91 15.84 26.84
N GLU A 244 -6.52 15.31 27.90
CA GLU A 244 -5.80 14.85 29.08
C GLU A 244 -4.86 13.68 28.71
N GLY A 245 -3.61 13.74 29.19
CA GLY A 245 -2.59 12.74 28.91
C GLY A 245 -1.98 12.81 27.50
N SER A 246 -2.26 13.88 26.73
CA SER A 246 -1.70 14.05 25.38
C SER A 246 -0.17 14.08 25.35
N ASN A 247 0.44 13.23 24.54
CA ASN A 247 1.87 13.21 24.29
C ASN A 247 2.18 13.80 22.91
N TRP A 248 2.72 15.01 22.89
CA TRP A 248 3.05 15.76 21.68
C TRP A 248 4.47 15.49 21.17
N SER A 249 5.13 14.42 21.62
CA SER A 249 6.45 14.04 21.12
C SER A 249 6.39 13.76 19.63
N TRP A 250 7.23 14.46 18.86
CA TRP A 250 7.26 14.28 17.40
C TRP A 250 7.61 12.85 16.98
N SER A 251 8.49 12.18 17.70
CA SER A 251 8.84 10.78 17.45
C SER A 251 7.60 9.87 17.52
N LEU A 252 6.77 10.01 18.56
CA LEU A 252 5.55 9.20 18.75
C LEU A 252 4.43 9.61 17.79
N LEU A 253 4.31 10.90 17.46
CA LEU A 253 3.37 11.38 16.45
C LEU A 253 3.72 10.85 15.06
N SER A 254 5.01 10.79 14.72
CA SER A 254 5.46 10.29 13.42
C SER A 254 5.17 8.80 13.22
N THR A 255 5.42 7.95 14.22
CA THR A 255 5.08 6.52 14.17
C THR A 255 3.58 6.30 14.17
N SER A 256 2.82 7.12 14.90
CA SER A 256 1.36 7.12 14.84
C SER A 256 0.84 7.49 13.44
N LEU A 257 1.44 8.49 12.79
CA LEU A 257 1.11 8.85 11.40
C LEU A 257 1.46 7.74 10.40
N PHE A 258 2.56 7.00 10.59
CA PHE A 258 2.85 5.82 9.76
C PHE A 258 1.73 4.77 9.87
N LYS A 259 1.24 4.49 11.07
CA LYS A 259 0.13 3.55 11.31
C LYS A 259 -1.17 4.02 10.65
N VAL A 260 -1.48 5.31 10.73
CA VAL A 260 -2.64 5.88 10.02
C VAL A 260 -2.45 5.80 8.50
N LEU A 261 -1.29 6.18 7.97
CA LEU A 261 -1.00 6.09 6.53
C LEU A 261 -1.02 4.64 6.04
N TYR A 262 -0.57 3.68 6.84
CA TYR A 262 -0.73 2.25 6.56
C TYR A 262 -2.21 1.87 6.43
N SER A 263 -3.07 2.37 7.32
CA SER A 263 -4.51 2.11 7.26
C SER A 263 -5.17 2.68 6.00
N TYR A 264 -4.60 3.73 5.39
CA TYR A 264 -5.01 4.28 4.10
C TYR A 264 -4.24 3.71 2.90
N ALA A 265 -3.33 2.75 3.10
CA ALA A 265 -2.57 2.16 2.01
C ALA A 265 -3.48 1.42 1.02
N GLY A 266 -3.29 1.67 -0.25
CA GLY A 266 -4.08 1.04 -1.32
C GLY A 266 -5.09 1.97 -2.02
N LEU A 267 -5.28 3.22 -1.57
CA LEU A 267 -6.14 4.19 -2.26
C LEU A 267 -5.74 4.42 -3.74
N ASN A 268 -4.47 4.28 -4.04
CA ASN A 268 -3.93 4.38 -5.40
C ASN A 268 -3.84 3.03 -6.15
N ASN A 269 -4.40 1.94 -5.59
CA ASN A 269 -4.25 0.60 -6.14
C ASN A 269 -4.80 0.44 -7.56
N VAL A 270 -5.82 1.22 -7.92
CA VAL A 270 -6.35 1.23 -9.29
C VAL A 270 -5.31 1.66 -10.33
N ASN A 271 -4.30 2.48 -9.94
CA ASN A 271 -3.20 2.87 -10.82
C ASN A 271 -2.31 1.68 -11.26
N ASN A 272 -2.34 0.59 -10.50
CA ASN A 272 -1.58 -0.61 -10.83
C ASN A 272 -2.24 -1.44 -11.96
N VAL A 273 -3.52 -1.20 -12.24
CA VAL A 273 -4.34 -1.97 -13.20
C VAL A 273 -5.07 -1.08 -14.22
N LEU A 274 -4.55 0.12 -14.47
CA LEU A 274 -5.22 1.12 -15.34
C LEU A 274 -5.51 0.64 -16.76
N ASN A 275 -4.70 -0.27 -17.31
CA ASN A 275 -4.92 -0.85 -18.64
C ASN A 275 -6.24 -1.64 -18.72
N GLU A 276 -6.69 -2.21 -17.60
CA GLU A 276 -7.91 -3.01 -17.51
C GLU A 276 -9.16 -2.16 -17.23
N VAL A 277 -8.98 -0.87 -16.88
CA VAL A 277 -10.07 0.01 -16.47
C VAL A 277 -10.76 0.64 -17.66
N GLN A 278 -12.10 0.57 -17.69
CA GLN A 278 -12.91 1.31 -18.65
C GLN A 278 -12.81 2.82 -18.33
N ASN A 279 -12.51 3.65 -19.35
CA ASN A 279 -12.39 5.11 -19.19
C ASN A 279 -11.48 5.51 -18.00
N PRO A 280 -10.17 5.15 -18.01
CA PRO A 280 -9.30 5.21 -16.85
C PRO A 280 -9.24 6.60 -16.20
N VAL A 281 -9.18 7.66 -16.98
CA VAL A 281 -9.14 9.06 -16.49
C VAL A 281 -10.43 9.44 -15.75
N ARG A 282 -11.60 9.12 -16.30
CA ARG A 282 -12.89 9.39 -15.65
C ARG A 282 -13.06 8.56 -14.39
N THR A 283 -12.71 7.28 -14.46
CA THR A 283 -12.81 6.35 -13.32
C THR A 283 -11.91 6.79 -12.18
N LEU A 284 -10.63 7.14 -12.45
CA LEU A 284 -9.73 7.66 -11.42
C LEU A 284 -10.29 8.88 -10.69
N LYS A 285 -10.80 9.87 -11.44
CA LYS A 285 -11.33 11.12 -10.87
C LYS A 285 -12.51 10.90 -9.93
N THR A 286 -13.22 9.81 -10.04
CA THR A 286 -14.44 9.55 -9.26
C THR A 286 -14.25 8.44 -8.22
N VAL A 287 -13.60 7.33 -8.59
CA VAL A 287 -13.37 6.18 -7.70
C VAL A 287 -12.44 6.53 -6.54
N CYS A 288 -11.32 7.19 -6.82
CA CYS A 288 -10.32 7.47 -5.80
C CYS A 288 -10.84 8.40 -4.68
N PRO A 289 -11.47 9.54 -4.98
CA PRO A 289 -12.10 10.37 -3.96
C PRO A 289 -13.25 9.65 -3.24
N ALA A 290 -14.10 8.91 -3.95
CA ALA A 290 -15.19 8.17 -3.33
C ALA A 290 -14.65 7.13 -2.31
N ALA A 291 -13.62 6.38 -2.68
CA ALA A 291 -12.97 5.42 -1.78
C ALA A 291 -12.31 6.09 -0.57
N LEU A 292 -11.67 7.24 -0.75
CA LEU A 292 -11.10 8.03 0.35
C LEU A 292 -12.19 8.48 1.33
N PHE A 293 -13.29 9.06 0.84
CA PHE A 293 -14.39 9.48 1.71
C PHE A 293 -15.04 8.32 2.44
N THR A 294 -15.22 7.18 1.78
CA THR A 294 -15.71 5.95 2.42
C THR A 294 -14.77 5.48 3.53
N ALA A 295 -13.47 5.38 3.26
CA ALA A 295 -12.50 4.97 4.27
C ALA A 295 -12.42 5.96 5.43
N CYS A 296 -12.41 7.27 5.16
CA CYS A 296 -12.41 8.32 6.18
C CYS A 296 -13.64 8.21 7.09
N GLY A 297 -14.83 8.12 6.51
CA GLY A 297 -16.08 7.99 7.27
C GLY A 297 -16.09 6.75 8.16
N LEU A 298 -15.72 5.59 7.60
CA LEU A 298 -15.64 4.34 8.35
C LEU A 298 -14.62 4.38 9.49
N TYR A 299 -13.44 4.95 9.25
CA TYR A 299 -12.39 5.05 10.28
C TYR A 299 -12.75 6.01 11.39
N LEU A 300 -13.39 7.13 11.08
CA LEU A 300 -13.89 8.06 12.09
C LEU A 300 -15.01 7.43 12.92
N VAL A 301 -16.00 6.79 12.29
CA VAL A 301 -17.09 6.09 12.98
C VAL A 301 -16.52 5.00 13.90
N ALA A 302 -15.56 4.20 13.42
CA ALA A 302 -14.93 3.16 14.22
C ALA A 302 -14.19 3.74 15.44
N ASN A 303 -13.35 4.75 15.25
CA ASN A 303 -12.59 5.36 16.36
C ASN A 303 -13.49 6.01 17.39
N VAL A 304 -14.54 6.74 16.96
CA VAL A 304 -15.52 7.33 17.88
C VAL A 304 -16.23 6.22 18.66
N SER A 305 -16.60 5.10 18.02
CA SER A 305 -17.25 3.98 18.68
C SER A 305 -16.34 3.31 19.73
N TYR A 306 -15.06 3.17 19.44
CA TYR A 306 -14.09 2.64 20.41
C TYR A 306 -14.07 3.51 21.67
N PHE A 307 -13.96 4.82 21.54
CA PHE A 307 -13.91 5.74 22.68
C PHE A 307 -15.24 5.88 23.45
N LEU A 308 -16.37 5.60 22.81
CA LEU A 308 -17.67 5.60 23.48
C LEU A 308 -17.92 4.35 24.30
N VAL A 309 -17.34 3.21 23.91
CA VAL A 309 -17.66 1.90 24.48
C VAL A 309 -16.55 1.36 25.38
N VAL A 310 -15.28 1.58 24.99
CA VAL A 310 -14.12 1.01 25.68
C VAL A 310 -13.38 2.10 26.45
N PRO A 311 -13.07 1.89 27.73
CA PRO A 311 -12.28 2.83 28.53
C PRO A 311 -10.90 3.08 27.91
N LEU A 312 -10.42 4.34 27.98
CA LEU A 312 -9.17 4.76 27.37
C LEU A 312 -7.95 3.92 27.82
N GLU A 313 -7.87 3.61 29.12
CA GLU A 313 -6.77 2.80 29.67
C GLU A 313 -6.80 1.36 29.15
N GLU A 314 -7.96 0.80 28.93
CA GLU A 314 -8.09 -0.53 28.36
C GLU A 314 -7.71 -0.52 26.87
N ILE A 315 -8.09 0.53 26.12
CA ILE A 315 -7.64 0.71 24.75
C ILE A 315 -6.10 0.79 24.66
N LYS A 316 -5.45 1.53 25.56
CA LYS A 316 -3.97 1.62 25.62
C LYS A 316 -3.29 0.28 25.83
N ASN A 317 -3.93 -0.61 26.59
CA ASN A 317 -3.41 -1.94 26.93
C ASN A 317 -3.87 -3.03 25.95
N SER A 318 -4.83 -2.75 25.07
CA SER A 318 -5.41 -3.73 24.14
C SER A 318 -4.46 -4.14 23.01
N GLY A 319 -3.44 -3.34 22.73
CA GLY A 319 -2.58 -3.55 21.56
C GLY A 319 -3.39 -3.54 20.27
N GLU A 320 -3.37 -4.66 19.54
CA GLU A 320 -4.09 -4.81 18.27
C GLU A 320 -5.53 -5.36 18.43
N LEU A 321 -6.00 -5.63 19.66
CA LEU A 321 -7.28 -6.28 19.92
C LEU A 321 -8.44 -5.31 20.23
N VAL A 322 -8.27 -4.01 20.01
CA VAL A 322 -9.31 -3.01 20.33
C VAL A 322 -10.65 -3.30 19.64
N GLY A 323 -10.63 -3.84 18.42
CA GLY A 323 -11.83 -4.26 17.72
C GLY A 323 -12.56 -5.42 18.41
N ALA A 324 -11.82 -6.37 18.99
CA ALA A 324 -12.39 -7.47 19.74
C ALA A 324 -13.08 -6.96 21.02
N LEU A 325 -12.43 -6.07 21.76
CA LEU A 325 -12.98 -5.50 22.99
C LEU A 325 -14.28 -4.71 22.75
N LEU A 326 -14.36 -3.96 21.64
CA LEU A 326 -15.59 -3.28 21.27
C LEU A 326 -16.75 -4.25 21.11
N PHE A 327 -16.55 -5.31 20.35
CA PHE A 327 -17.60 -6.27 20.05
C PHE A 327 -17.96 -7.13 21.26
N GLU A 328 -16.98 -7.51 22.09
CA GLU A 328 -17.21 -8.22 23.35
C GLU A 328 -18.12 -7.42 24.29
N ARG A 329 -17.86 -6.12 24.46
CA ARG A 329 -18.68 -5.24 25.29
C ARG A 329 -20.08 -4.98 24.74
N LEU A 330 -20.27 -4.96 23.44
CA LEU A 330 -21.57 -4.69 22.82
C LEU A 330 -22.45 -5.93 22.70
N PHE A 331 -21.85 -7.09 22.42
CA PHE A 331 -22.59 -8.32 22.08
C PHE A 331 -22.35 -9.47 23.06
N GLY A 332 -21.57 -9.23 24.14
CA GLY A 332 -21.30 -10.21 25.21
C GLY A 332 -20.34 -11.32 24.78
N ASP A 333 -20.11 -12.26 25.70
CA ASP A 333 -19.03 -13.26 25.60
C ASP A 333 -19.19 -14.23 24.41
N HIS A 334 -20.41 -14.67 24.10
CA HIS A 334 -20.61 -15.66 23.04
C HIS A 334 -20.46 -15.09 21.63
N ILE A 335 -21.12 -13.98 21.33
CA ILE A 335 -21.12 -13.39 19.98
C ILE A 335 -19.97 -12.40 19.84
N GLY A 336 -19.83 -11.49 20.80
CA GLY A 336 -18.84 -10.43 20.76
C GLY A 336 -17.42 -10.94 20.89
N ARG A 337 -17.17 -11.87 21.80
CA ARG A 337 -15.84 -12.42 22.08
C ARG A 337 -15.39 -13.48 21.09
N THR A 338 -16.32 -14.23 20.48
CA THR A 338 -15.96 -15.34 19.57
C THR A 338 -16.21 -15.00 18.12
N LEU A 339 -17.46 -14.68 17.74
CA LEU A 339 -17.85 -14.57 16.33
C LEU A 339 -17.18 -13.39 15.63
N PHE A 340 -17.19 -12.19 16.23
CA PHE A 340 -16.62 -11.00 15.59
C PHE A 340 -15.09 -11.03 15.51
N PRO A 341 -14.34 -11.42 16.56
CA PRO A 341 -12.89 -11.60 16.44
C PRO A 341 -12.49 -12.65 15.40
N LEU A 342 -13.24 -13.76 15.31
CA LEU A 342 -13.03 -14.77 14.28
C LEU A 342 -13.30 -14.20 12.87
N ALA A 343 -14.34 -13.38 12.71
CA ALA A 343 -14.61 -12.69 11.44
C ALA A 343 -13.50 -11.71 11.05
N ILE A 344 -12.90 -11.00 12.04
CA ILE A 344 -11.73 -10.14 11.80
C ILE A 344 -10.52 -10.99 11.42
N ALA A 345 -10.27 -12.12 12.07
CA ALA A 345 -9.22 -13.07 11.71
C ALA A 345 -9.39 -13.56 10.25
N ILE A 346 -10.59 -13.99 9.90
CA ILE A 346 -10.93 -14.42 8.53
C ILE A 346 -10.72 -13.27 7.52
N SER A 347 -11.10 -12.04 7.88
CA SER A 347 -10.85 -10.86 7.04
C SER A 347 -9.36 -10.61 6.83
N ALA A 348 -8.53 -10.77 7.88
CA ALA A 348 -7.07 -10.67 7.79
C ALA A 348 -6.49 -11.77 6.89
N ALA A 349 -6.95 -13.02 7.02
CA ALA A 349 -6.57 -14.13 6.15
C ALA A 349 -6.93 -13.85 4.68
N GLY A 350 -8.12 -13.30 4.42
CA GLY A 350 -8.53 -12.86 3.09
C GLY A 350 -7.60 -11.78 2.53
N ASN A 351 -7.14 -10.85 3.36
CA ASN A 351 -6.18 -9.84 2.94
C ASN A 351 -4.81 -10.46 2.60
N VAL A 352 -4.32 -11.41 3.42
CA VAL A 352 -3.10 -12.18 3.10
C VAL A 352 -3.23 -12.88 1.75
N MET A 353 -4.36 -13.53 1.45
CA MET A 353 -4.59 -14.19 0.15
C MET A 353 -4.48 -13.23 -1.02
N VAL A 354 -5.21 -12.11 -0.98
CA VAL A 354 -5.21 -11.11 -2.05
C VAL A 354 -3.82 -10.51 -2.27
N VAL A 355 -3.14 -10.14 -1.19
CA VAL A 355 -1.83 -9.48 -1.26
C VAL A 355 -0.75 -10.46 -1.70
N THR A 356 -0.73 -11.68 -1.17
CA THR A 356 0.22 -12.73 -1.58
C THR A 356 0.12 -13.02 -3.07
N PHE A 357 -1.11 -13.13 -3.59
CA PHE A 357 -1.32 -13.37 -5.02
C PHE A 357 -0.85 -12.18 -5.88
N ALA A 358 -1.19 -10.95 -5.48
CA ALA A 358 -0.78 -9.74 -6.19
C ALA A 358 0.75 -9.58 -6.19
N LEU A 359 1.40 -9.72 -5.02
CA LEU A 359 2.85 -9.60 -4.89
C LEU A 359 3.61 -10.71 -5.61
N ALA A 360 3.06 -11.94 -5.62
CA ALA A 360 3.66 -13.03 -6.40
C ALA A 360 3.71 -12.69 -7.90
N ARG A 361 2.67 -12.08 -8.44
CA ARG A 361 2.65 -11.62 -9.84
C ARG A 361 3.59 -10.45 -10.08
N VAL A 362 3.65 -9.49 -9.15
CA VAL A 362 4.63 -8.38 -9.21
C VAL A 362 6.06 -8.92 -9.22
N ASN A 363 6.39 -9.86 -8.32
CA ASN A 363 7.71 -10.47 -8.25
C ASN A 363 8.04 -11.29 -9.51
N GLN A 364 7.06 -12.00 -10.06
CA GLN A 364 7.22 -12.70 -11.34
C GLN A 364 7.52 -11.71 -12.48
N GLU A 365 6.83 -10.58 -12.52
CA GLU A 365 7.06 -9.56 -13.54
C GLU A 365 8.42 -8.87 -13.36
N ILE A 366 8.84 -8.56 -12.12
CA ILE A 366 10.19 -8.07 -11.81
C ILE A 366 11.25 -9.06 -12.30
N ALA A 367 11.01 -10.37 -12.12
CA ALA A 367 11.89 -11.42 -12.64
C ALA A 367 11.89 -11.46 -14.18
N ARG A 368 10.73 -11.35 -14.85
CA ARG A 368 10.62 -11.29 -16.32
C ARG A 368 11.40 -10.12 -16.90
N GLN A 369 11.33 -8.96 -16.25
CA GLN A 369 12.07 -7.77 -16.66
C GLN A 369 13.59 -7.89 -16.43
N GLY A 370 14.08 -8.95 -15.80
CA GLY A 370 15.51 -9.19 -15.60
C GLY A 370 16.12 -8.50 -14.39
N PHE A 371 15.33 -7.98 -13.45
CA PHE A 371 15.82 -7.35 -12.22
C PHE A 371 16.15 -8.33 -11.09
N LEU A 372 15.80 -9.61 -11.20
CA LEU A 372 16.12 -10.64 -10.21
C LEU A 372 17.16 -11.63 -10.73
N PRO A 373 18.02 -12.17 -9.85
CA PRO A 373 18.86 -13.30 -10.19
C PRO A 373 17.97 -14.51 -10.55
N TRP A 374 18.49 -15.42 -11.37
CA TRP A 374 17.73 -16.59 -11.87
C TRP A 374 16.39 -16.23 -12.52
N SER A 375 16.34 -15.10 -13.21
CA SER A 375 15.12 -14.54 -13.82
C SER A 375 14.31 -15.56 -14.63
N LYS A 376 14.97 -16.46 -15.40
CA LYS A 376 14.31 -17.52 -16.17
C LYS A 376 13.50 -18.50 -15.31
N VAL A 377 13.99 -18.83 -14.11
CA VAL A 377 13.32 -19.75 -13.17
C VAL A 377 12.20 -19.02 -12.43
N LEU A 378 12.49 -17.83 -11.90
CA LEU A 378 11.54 -17.06 -11.11
C LEU A 378 10.38 -16.47 -11.93
N SER A 379 10.59 -16.25 -13.23
CA SER A 379 9.53 -15.79 -14.14
C SER A 379 8.64 -16.91 -14.69
N SER A 380 9.06 -18.17 -14.54
CA SER A 380 8.33 -19.33 -15.06
C SER A 380 6.99 -19.52 -14.36
N SER A 381 5.98 -19.92 -15.13
CA SER A 381 4.67 -20.34 -14.62
C SER A 381 4.53 -21.87 -14.48
N ARG A 382 5.59 -22.64 -14.79
CA ARG A 382 5.58 -24.11 -14.65
C ARG A 382 5.96 -24.52 -13.21
N PRO A 383 5.45 -25.68 -12.69
CA PRO A 383 4.63 -26.67 -13.39
C PRO A 383 3.11 -26.41 -13.35
N PHE A 384 2.59 -25.59 -12.40
CA PHE A 384 1.16 -25.51 -12.10
C PHE A 384 0.43 -24.34 -12.79
N GLN A 385 1.05 -23.68 -13.77
CA GLN A 385 0.56 -22.45 -14.42
C GLN A 385 0.33 -21.30 -13.40
N THR A 386 1.15 -21.28 -12.35
CA THR A 386 1.10 -20.30 -11.25
C THR A 386 2.42 -19.55 -11.16
N PRO A 387 2.45 -18.34 -10.57
CA PRO A 387 3.67 -17.59 -10.35
C PRO A 387 4.49 -18.16 -9.17
N LEU A 388 4.85 -19.45 -9.23
CA LEU A 388 5.51 -20.15 -8.12
C LEU A 388 6.81 -19.48 -7.68
N GLY A 389 7.64 -19.03 -8.63
CA GLY A 389 8.86 -18.28 -8.34
C GLY A 389 8.58 -16.98 -7.58
N GLY A 390 7.56 -16.23 -8.01
CA GLY A 390 7.12 -15.00 -7.34
C GLY A 390 6.55 -15.26 -5.94
N LEU A 391 5.85 -16.38 -5.74
CA LEU A 391 5.35 -16.81 -4.43
C LEU A 391 6.50 -17.13 -3.47
N ILE A 392 7.55 -17.81 -3.92
CA ILE A 392 8.73 -18.11 -3.09
C ILE A 392 9.45 -16.81 -2.70
N VAL A 393 9.63 -15.89 -3.64
CA VAL A 393 10.23 -14.57 -3.38
C VAL A 393 9.43 -13.77 -2.35
N HIS A 394 8.11 -13.87 -2.33
CA HIS A 394 7.26 -13.26 -1.31
C HIS A 394 7.29 -14.01 0.03
N TYR A 395 7.28 -15.35 -0.02
CA TYR A 395 7.19 -16.20 1.17
C TYR A 395 8.40 -16.02 2.11
N VAL A 396 9.62 -15.99 1.55
CA VAL A 396 10.85 -15.96 2.34
C VAL A 396 10.94 -14.71 3.23
N PRO A 397 10.80 -13.47 2.74
CA PRO A 397 10.78 -12.28 3.59
C PRO A 397 9.66 -12.30 4.63
N SER A 398 8.45 -12.73 4.23
CA SER A 398 7.31 -12.84 5.15
C SER A 398 7.57 -13.81 6.30
N LEU A 399 8.14 -14.97 6.00
CA LEU A 399 8.53 -15.97 6.99
C LEU A 399 9.58 -15.44 7.99
N LEU A 400 10.62 -14.77 7.47
CA LEU A 400 11.68 -14.20 8.30
C LEU A 400 11.13 -13.12 9.24
N VAL A 401 10.28 -12.24 8.73
CA VAL A 401 9.67 -11.13 9.52
C VAL A 401 8.71 -11.65 10.59
N ILE A 402 8.00 -12.77 10.36
CA ILE A 402 7.16 -13.40 11.40
C ILE A 402 8.00 -14.12 12.45
N SER A 403 9.07 -14.79 12.03
CA SER A 403 9.77 -15.78 12.87
C SER A 403 10.88 -15.18 13.72
N LEU A 404 11.65 -14.21 13.18
CA LEU A 404 12.87 -13.73 13.83
C LEU A 404 12.63 -12.76 15.01
N PRO A 405 11.74 -11.74 14.90
CA PRO A 405 11.57 -10.79 15.99
C PRO A 405 10.90 -11.43 17.22
N PRO A 406 11.22 -10.97 18.46
CA PRO A 406 10.49 -11.36 19.66
C PRO A 406 9.06 -10.80 19.62
N GLN A 407 8.12 -11.46 20.30
CA GLN A 407 6.73 -11.00 20.36
C GLN A 407 6.57 -9.67 21.10
N GLY A 408 5.44 -9.02 20.83
CA GLY A 408 4.97 -7.82 21.51
C GLY A 408 4.92 -6.62 20.56
N ASP A 409 6.04 -6.24 19.98
CA ASP A 409 6.15 -5.02 19.16
C ASP A 409 6.28 -5.28 17.66
N VAL A 410 6.26 -6.56 17.24
CA VAL A 410 6.53 -6.95 15.84
C VAL A 410 5.57 -6.28 14.87
N TYR A 411 4.28 -6.22 15.23
CA TYR A 411 3.27 -5.59 14.37
C TYR A 411 3.56 -4.10 14.17
N ASN A 412 3.76 -3.35 15.25
CA ASN A 412 4.06 -1.92 15.18
C ASN A 412 5.38 -1.65 14.45
N PHE A 413 6.42 -2.44 14.73
CA PHE A 413 7.70 -2.34 14.07
C PHE A 413 7.60 -2.59 12.56
N ILE A 414 6.81 -3.57 12.12
CA ILE A 414 6.55 -3.84 10.70
C ILE A 414 5.95 -2.60 10.02
N LEU A 415 4.91 -1.99 10.63
CA LEU A 415 4.25 -0.83 10.06
C LEU A 415 5.19 0.36 9.91
N ASP A 416 6.08 0.57 10.88
CA ASP A 416 7.04 1.65 10.85
C ASP A 416 8.16 1.40 9.82
N VAL A 417 8.64 0.14 9.69
CA VAL A 417 9.64 -0.27 8.69
C VAL A 417 9.09 -0.18 7.26
N GLU A 418 7.83 -0.50 7.03
CA GLU A 418 7.18 -0.28 5.73
C GLU A 418 6.94 1.21 5.46
N GLY A 419 6.55 1.95 6.48
CA GLY A 419 6.19 3.35 6.39
C GLY A 419 7.35 4.27 6.01
N TYR A 420 8.52 4.07 6.60
CA TYR A 420 9.66 4.97 6.44
C TYR A 420 10.21 5.03 5.00
N PRO A 421 10.58 3.92 4.34
CA PRO A 421 10.99 3.96 2.93
C PRO A 421 9.86 4.44 2.01
N GLY A 422 8.62 4.14 2.35
CA GLY A 422 7.45 4.63 1.64
C GLY A 422 7.41 6.17 1.57
N GLN A 423 7.88 6.87 2.61
CA GLN A 423 7.98 8.34 2.57
C GLN A 423 9.11 8.83 1.65
N ILE A 424 10.20 8.07 1.49
CA ILE A 424 11.28 8.40 0.54
C ILE A 424 10.74 8.36 -0.90
N PHE A 425 10.02 7.29 -1.26
CA PHE A 425 9.42 7.17 -2.58
C PHE A 425 8.28 8.18 -2.80
N ALA A 426 7.43 8.39 -1.80
CA ALA A 426 6.38 9.39 -1.87
C ALA A 426 6.94 10.81 -2.05
N LEU A 427 8.04 11.14 -1.39
CA LEU A 427 8.77 12.39 -1.58
C LEU A 427 9.31 12.48 -3.01
N ALA A 428 9.97 11.44 -3.51
CA ALA A 428 10.50 11.38 -4.87
C ALA A 428 9.40 11.56 -5.92
N VAL A 429 8.25 10.88 -5.77
CA VAL A 429 7.10 11.04 -6.68
C VAL A 429 6.54 12.46 -6.61
N THR A 430 6.39 13.03 -5.40
CA THR A 430 5.79 14.35 -5.23
C THR A 430 6.70 15.47 -5.76
N VAL A 431 8.00 15.43 -5.46
CA VAL A 431 9.00 16.36 -6.03
C VAL A 431 9.10 16.15 -7.55
N GLY A 432 9.05 14.90 -7.97
CA GLY A 432 9.02 14.52 -9.38
C GLY A 432 7.88 15.16 -10.15
N LEU A 433 6.68 15.24 -9.55
CA LEU A 433 5.54 15.92 -10.16
C LEU A 433 5.84 17.40 -10.45
N LEU A 434 6.49 18.10 -9.52
CA LEU A 434 6.89 19.50 -9.73
C LEU A 434 7.94 19.62 -10.84
N LEU A 435 8.88 18.66 -10.94
CA LEU A 435 9.87 18.62 -12.02
C LEU A 435 9.20 18.38 -13.37
N VAL A 436 8.27 17.43 -13.47
CA VAL A 436 7.53 17.15 -14.70
C VAL A 436 6.66 18.35 -15.11
N ARG A 437 6.05 19.06 -14.13
CA ARG A 437 5.30 20.29 -14.42
C ARG A 437 6.18 21.39 -15.02
N ARG A 438 7.46 21.46 -14.61
CA ARG A 438 8.44 22.42 -15.16
C ARG A 438 8.99 22.00 -16.51
N ARG A 439 9.26 20.70 -16.69
CA ARG A 439 9.85 20.17 -17.95
C ARG A 439 8.83 20.16 -19.09
N GLU A 440 7.57 19.85 -18.77
CA GLU A 440 6.49 19.67 -19.75
C GLU A 440 5.28 20.57 -19.38
N PRO A 441 5.42 21.90 -19.50
CA PRO A 441 4.38 22.85 -19.09
C PRO A 441 3.11 22.73 -19.93
N PHE A 442 3.22 22.31 -21.19
CA PHE A 442 2.11 22.23 -22.15
C PHE A 442 1.46 20.83 -22.20
N ARG A 443 1.97 19.85 -21.46
CA ARG A 443 1.38 18.52 -21.43
C ARG A 443 -0.03 18.56 -20.85
N LEU A 444 -0.95 17.88 -21.52
CA LEU A 444 -2.34 17.73 -21.06
C LEU A 444 -2.39 16.99 -19.71
N ARG A 445 -3.01 17.64 -18.73
CA ARG A 445 -3.26 17.12 -17.39
C ARG A 445 -4.76 17.11 -17.12
N PRO A 446 -5.45 16.02 -17.43
CA PRO A 446 -6.90 15.93 -17.22
C PRO A 446 -7.31 16.15 -15.76
N PHE A 447 -6.41 15.85 -14.83
CA PHE A 447 -6.51 16.20 -13.42
C PHE A 447 -5.21 16.87 -12.98
N LYS A 448 -5.32 17.94 -12.20
CA LYS A 448 -4.17 18.70 -11.67
C LYS A 448 -4.29 18.83 -10.16
N ALA A 449 -3.35 18.25 -9.42
CA ALA A 449 -3.31 18.34 -7.96
C ALA A 449 -3.11 19.81 -7.52
N TRP A 450 -3.81 20.18 -6.47
CA TRP A 450 -3.71 21.53 -5.89
C TRP A 450 -2.29 21.77 -5.33
N ILE A 451 -1.68 22.89 -5.71
CA ILE A 451 -0.28 23.19 -5.37
C ILE A 451 -0.01 23.18 -3.85
N PRO A 452 -0.85 23.78 -2.98
CA PRO A 452 -0.66 23.67 -1.54
C PRO A 452 -0.69 22.22 -1.02
N ALA A 453 -1.52 21.33 -1.59
CA ALA A 453 -1.53 19.92 -1.22
C ALA A 453 -0.21 19.21 -1.59
N VAL A 454 0.38 19.55 -2.75
CA VAL A 454 1.69 19.03 -3.17
C VAL A 454 2.79 19.49 -2.21
N TRP A 455 2.82 20.78 -1.85
CA TRP A 455 3.78 21.31 -0.89
C TRP A 455 3.59 20.75 0.51
N LEU A 456 2.35 20.64 0.99
CA LEU A 456 2.04 20.00 2.27
C LEU A 456 2.58 18.57 2.30
N ARG A 457 2.37 17.80 1.23
CA ARG A 457 2.88 16.44 1.11
C ARG A 457 4.41 16.39 1.19
N ILE A 458 5.12 17.29 0.50
CA ILE A 458 6.58 17.40 0.56
C ILE A 458 7.06 17.71 1.98
N VAL A 459 6.50 18.74 2.61
CA VAL A 459 6.90 19.17 3.97
C VAL A 459 6.71 18.03 4.96
N VAL A 460 5.56 17.33 4.90
CA VAL A 460 5.29 16.24 5.83
C VAL A 460 6.16 15.03 5.54
N CYS A 461 6.41 14.66 4.28
CA CYS A 461 7.37 13.60 3.99
C CYS A 461 8.75 13.92 4.57
N LEU A 462 9.24 15.15 4.42
CA LEU A 462 10.52 15.58 5.02
C LEU A 462 10.48 15.53 6.55
N ALA A 463 9.40 16.03 7.16
CA ALA A 463 9.24 16.01 8.60
C ALA A 463 9.22 14.56 9.17
N LEU A 464 8.54 13.63 8.49
CA LEU A 464 8.53 12.22 8.87
C LEU A 464 9.89 11.54 8.68
N LEU A 465 10.63 11.91 7.63
CA LEU A 465 11.99 11.39 7.40
C LEU A 465 13.00 11.94 8.43
N VAL A 466 12.78 13.13 8.97
CA VAL A 466 13.63 13.73 10.03
C VAL A 466 13.26 13.20 11.42
N ALA A 467 12.07 12.66 11.62
CA ALA A 467 11.59 12.22 12.93
C ALA A 467 12.53 11.28 13.71
N PRO A 468 13.25 10.31 13.09
CA PRO A 468 14.16 9.44 13.80
C PRO A 468 15.40 10.13 14.41
N PHE A 469 15.70 11.34 13.95
CA PHE A 469 16.82 12.13 14.51
C PHE A 469 16.43 12.91 15.76
N ILE A 470 15.14 12.94 16.11
CA ILE A 470 14.62 13.61 17.30
C ILE A 470 14.24 12.53 18.32
N PRO A 471 15.04 12.35 19.40
CA PRO A 471 14.75 11.33 20.39
C PRO A 471 13.44 11.64 21.13
N PRO A 472 12.62 10.62 21.44
CA PRO A 472 11.47 10.81 22.31
C PRO A 472 11.91 11.18 23.73
N PRO A 473 11.04 11.77 24.60
CA PRO A 473 11.41 12.24 25.95
C PRO A 473 12.09 11.10 26.66
N ASP A 474 11.84 10.10 27.06
CA ASP A 474 12.56 9.06 27.84
C ASP A 474 13.48 8.14 27.01
N ARG A 475 13.82 8.51 25.78
CA ARG A 475 14.47 7.65 24.79
C ARG A 475 13.75 6.31 24.54
N LYS A 476 12.49 6.20 24.98
CA LYS A 476 11.62 5.05 24.76
C LYS A 476 10.68 5.36 23.60
N GLY A 477 10.75 4.56 22.55
CA GLY A 477 9.79 4.58 21.46
C GLY A 477 8.49 3.83 21.84
N ASP A 478 7.67 3.58 20.85
CA ASP A 478 6.48 2.73 20.96
C ASP A 478 6.80 1.22 20.82
N VAL A 479 8.09 0.90 20.65
CA VAL A 479 8.65 -0.46 20.56
C VAL A 479 9.77 -0.63 21.58
N HIS A 480 10.03 -1.87 22.02
CA HIS A 480 11.09 -2.16 22.99
C HIS A 480 12.52 -2.04 22.43
N PHE A 481 12.65 -1.89 21.11
CA PHE A 481 13.92 -1.66 20.43
C PHE A 481 14.33 -0.19 20.51
N PHE A 482 15.55 0.09 20.01
CA PHE A 482 15.97 1.47 19.80
C PHE A 482 14.97 2.20 18.90
N TYR A 483 14.48 3.36 19.33
CA TYR A 483 13.35 4.07 18.70
C TYR A 483 13.53 4.39 17.22
N ALA A 484 14.77 4.51 16.73
CA ALA A 484 15.06 4.80 15.32
C ALA A 484 15.39 3.54 14.49
N THR A 485 15.22 2.31 15.03
CA THR A 485 15.56 1.06 14.34
C THR A 485 14.80 0.92 13.01
N TYR A 486 13.53 1.34 12.96
CA TYR A 486 12.73 1.31 11.73
C TYR A 486 13.34 2.15 10.61
N ALA A 487 13.90 3.31 10.95
CA ALA A 487 14.54 4.18 9.97
C ALA A 487 15.89 3.63 9.50
N ILE A 488 16.66 3.01 10.40
CA ILE A 488 17.91 2.34 10.06
C ILE A 488 17.63 1.19 9.08
N VAL A 489 16.66 0.34 9.39
CA VAL A 489 16.27 -0.78 8.52
C VAL A 489 15.74 -0.26 7.19
N GLY A 490 14.81 0.70 7.20
CA GLY A 490 14.22 1.27 5.99
C GLY A 490 15.25 1.95 5.09
N THR A 491 16.17 2.72 5.66
CA THR A 491 17.29 3.32 4.92
C THR A 491 18.24 2.26 4.36
N SER A 492 18.52 1.21 5.13
CA SER A 492 19.38 0.11 4.68
C SER A 492 18.79 -0.61 3.47
N VAL A 493 17.47 -0.77 3.39
CA VAL A 493 16.80 -1.35 2.20
C VAL A 493 17.01 -0.47 0.98
N VAL A 494 16.88 0.86 1.12
CA VAL A 494 17.10 1.79 0.00
C VAL A 494 18.57 1.79 -0.44
N LEU A 495 19.51 1.82 0.53
CA LEU A 495 20.95 1.74 0.23
C LEU A 495 21.34 0.41 -0.41
N PHE A 496 20.75 -0.70 0.06
CA PHE A 496 20.90 -2.00 -0.58
C PHE A 496 20.38 -1.97 -2.02
N GLY A 497 19.26 -1.29 -2.30
CA GLY A 497 18.74 -1.12 -3.65
C GLY A 497 19.69 -0.33 -4.55
N ILE A 498 20.34 0.71 -4.04
CA ILE A 498 21.36 1.48 -4.79
C ILE A 498 22.60 0.61 -5.07
N LEU A 499 23.07 -0.11 -4.06
CA LEU A 499 24.21 -1.04 -4.21
C LEU A 499 23.87 -2.15 -5.22
N TYR A 500 22.69 -2.75 -5.10
CA TYR A 500 22.21 -3.77 -6.02
C TYR A 500 22.15 -3.25 -7.46
N TRP A 501 21.58 -2.04 -7.68
CA TRP A 501 21.58 -1.37 -8.97
C TRP A 501 23.00 -1.20 -9.53
N TYR A 502 23.94 -0.70 -8.72
CA TYR A 502 25.32 -0.48 -9.15
C TYR A 502 26.01 -1.79 -9.54
N VAL A 503 25.89 -2.82 -8.70
CA VAL A 503 26.46 -4.15 -8.99
C VAL A 503 25.83 -4.75 -10.24
N TRP A 504 24.50 -4.74 -10.34
CA TRP A 504 23.75 -5.37 -11.42
C TRP A 504 23.91 -4.69 -12.77
N THR A 505 23.92 -3.36 -12.78
CA THR A 505 23.91 -2.59 -14.05
C THR A 505 25.28 -2.07 -14.47
N ARG A 506 26.26 -2.06 -13.57
CA ARG A 506 27.58 -1.51 -13.85
C ARG A 506 28.72 -2.51 -13.63
N LEU A 507 28.74 -3.16 -12.47
CA LEU A 507 29.89 -4.01 -12.10
C LEU A 507 29.86 -5.35 -12.83
N LEU A 508 28.75 -6.07 -12.79
CA LEU A 508 28.60 -7.35 -13.48
C LEU A 508 28.76 -7.26 -15.01
N PRO A 509 28.17 -6.28 -15.70
CA PRO A 509 28.43 -6.10 -17.13
C PRO A 509 29.90 -5.85 -17.45
N ARG A 510 30.61 -5.05 -16.65
CA ARG A 510 32.04 -4.81 -16.83
C ARG A 510 32.88 -6.07 -16.64
N TRP A 511 32.58 -6.88 -15.63
CA TRP A 511 33.29 -8.14 -15.36
C TRP A 511 32.94 -9.24 -16.36
N GLY A 512 31.70 -9.25 -16.83
CA GLY A 512 31.19 -10.26 -17.76
C GLY A 512 31.40 -9.93 -19.24
N GLY A 513 31.89 -8.72 -19.58
CA GLY A 513 32.09 -8.30 -20.98
C GLY A 513 30.80 -8.20 -21.79
N TYR A 514 29.65 -7.85 -21.16
CA TYR A 514 28.37 -7.71 -21.82
C TYR A 514 27.75 -6.32 -21.55
N LYS A 515 26.83 -5.91 -22.42
CA LYS A 515 25.98 -4.73 -22.20
C LYS A 515 24.56 -5.16 -21.85
N LEU A 516 23.88 -4.33 -21.02
CA LEU A 516 22.45 -4.50 -20.79
C LEU A 516 21.67 -3.61 -21.74
N GLU A 517 20.84 -4.24 -22.57
CA GLU A 517 19.95 -3.59 -23.52
C GLU A 517 18.50 -3.86 -23.17
N GLU A 518 17.62 -2.93 -23.52
CA GLU A 518 16.18 -3.10 -23.41
C GLU A 518 15.66 -3.74 -24.69
N GLU A 519 15.07 -4.90 -24.57
CA GLU A 519 14.34 -5.57 -25.62
C GLU A 519 12.85 -5.54 -25.30
N VAL A 520 12.04 -5.20 -26.27
CA VAL A 520 10.58 -5.29 -26.15
C VAL A 520 10.17 -6.68 -26.60
N ASP A 521 9.69 -7.48 -25.66
CA ASP A 521 9.18 -8.82 -25.91
C ASP A 521 7.64 -8.79 -25.88
N VAL A 522 7.01 -9.52 -26.80
CA VAL A 522 5.55 -9.65 -26.87
C VAL A 522 5.18 -11.03 -26.38
N LEU A 523 4.44 -11.08 -25.28
CA LEU A 523 3.96 -12.33 -24.71
C LEU A 523 2.87 -12.97 -25.59
N ASP A 524 2.58 -14.27 -25.34
CA ASP A 524 1.58 -15.03 -26.10
C ASP A 524 0.17 -14.42 -26.01
N ASP A 525 -0.11 -13.62 -24.98
CA ASP A 525 -1.34 -12.87 -24.78
C ASP A 525 -1.37 -11.50 -25.48
N GLY A 526 -0.33 -11.17 -26.26
CA GLY A 526 -0.19 -9.89 -26.95
C GLY A 526 0.33 -8.74 -26.08
N THR A 527 0.66 -8.99 -24.81
CA THR A 527 1.21 -7.95 -23.92
C THR A 527 2.68 -7.69 -24.25
N SER A 528 3.04 -6.45 -24.55
CA SER A 528 4.45 -6.07 -24.71
C SER A 528 5.08 -5.73 -23.37
N ILE A 529 6.21 -6.38 -23.08
CA ILE A 529 7.03 -6.15 -21.90
C ILE A 529 8.43 -5.69 -22.29
N THR A 530 9.00 -4.78 -21.51
CA THR A 530 10.41 -4.39 -21.67
C THR A 530 11.26 -5.27 -20.77
N LYS A 531 12.20 -5.99 -21.37
CA LYS A 531 13.09 -6.95 -20.71
C LYS A 531 14.53 -6.50 -20.84
N LEU A 532 15.30 -6.65 -19.76
CA LEU A 532 16.75 -6.45 -19.79
C LEU A 532 17.42 -7.71 -20.33
N VAL A 533 18.08 -7.57 -21.47
CA VAL A 533 18.82 -8.66 -22.12
C VAL A 533 20.31 -8.34 -22.10
N ARG A 534 21.12 -9.40 -21.98
CA ARG A 534 22.57 -9.29 -22.13
C ARG A 534 22.90 -9.33 -23.60
N SER A 535 23.45 -8.25 -24.12
CA SER A 535 24.02 -8.17 -25.46
C SER A 535 25.53 -8.40 -25.32
N ASN A 536 26.06 -9.42 -25.99
CA ASN A 536 27.51 -9.58 -26.15
C ASN A 536 27.96 -8.67 -27.31
N GLU A 537 28.98 -7.91 -27.09
CA GLU A 537 29.63 -7.14 -28.18
C GLU A 537 30.25 -8.05 -29.22
#